data_0d49e12df2df7b754f5b287db08cad7e
#
_entry.id   0d49e12df2df7b754f5b287db08cad7e
#
_cell.length_a   1.000
_cell.length_b   1.000
_cell.length_c   1.000
_cell.angle_alpha   90.00
_cell.angle_beta   90.00
_cell.angle_gamma   90.00
#
_symmetry.space_group_name_H-M   'P 1'
#
loop_
_entity.id
_entity.type
_entity.pdbx_description
1 polymer ?
#
loop_
_entity_poly.entity_id
_entity_poly.type
_entity_poly.pdbx_seq_one_letter_code
_entity_poly.pdbx_strand_id
1 'polypeptide(L)'
;MEKDYEIKRNYVNVPSGRFSRFMNFTGMSAGITGNILLSAANNFFSGKHSNFQDLITSKKNIDRFVRHLSKMRGASMKVGQLLSLEAGDLLSNDALKILSQLRDQGYAMPTSQLREVLKKNWGSNFMQLFKEFDPYPIAAASIGQVHKCILKNNEIVAIKVQYPGVKNSIDSDIKNLGFLIKSTGILPPKIDLYSLLEIAKSQLHEEANYELE
;
A
#
# COMPACT_ATOMS: atom_id res chain seq x y z
N MET A 1 19.88 -18.02 -22.95
CA MET A 1 18.77 -18.77 -22.34
C MET A 1 18.20 -17.87 -21.25
N GLU A 2 17.45 -16.86 -21.69
CA GLU A 2 16.77 -15.86 -20.86
C GLU A 2 15.51 -16.53 -20.27
N LYS A 3 15.50 -16.73 -18.96
CA LYS A 3 14.29 -17.15 -18.27
C LYS A 3 13.43 -15.91 -18.08
N ASP A 4 12.35 -15.84 -18.85
CA ASP A 4 11.25 -14.91 -18.68
C ASP A 4 10.66 -15.07 -17.27
N TYR A 5 11.13 -14.26 -16.33
CA TYR A 5 10.40 -14.00 -15.12
C TYR A 5 9.32 -12.95 -15.43
N GLU A 6 8.25 -13.36 -16.10
CA GLU A 6 7.00 -12.61 -16.11
C GLU A 6 6.44 -12.59 -14.69
N ILE A 7 6.92 -11.66 -13.89
CA ILE A 7 6.22 -11.28 -12.67
C ILE A 7 4.91 -10.65 -13.12
N LYS A 8 3.79 -11.38 -13.05
CA LYS A 8 2.43 -10.83 -13.23
C LYS A 8 2.20 -9.72 -12.23
N ARG A 9 2.61 -8.50 -12.54
CA ARG A 9 2.38 -7.33 -11.71
C ARG A 9 1.02 -6.75 -12.04
N ASN A 10 0.18 -6.62 -11.03
CA ASN A 10 -1.07 -5.91 -11.17
C ASN A 10 -0.79 -4.40 -11.23
N TYR A 11 -1.14 -3.77 -12.35
CA TYR A 11 -1.03 -2.32 -12.52
C TYR A 11 -2.28 -1.64 -11.99
N VAL A 12 -2.12 -0.70 -11.06
CA VAL A 12 -3.23 0.06 -10.47
C VAL A 12 -2.86 1.53 -10.43
N ASN A 13 -3.77 2.38 -10.88
CA ASN A 13 -3.61 3.83 -10.79
C ASN A 13 -3.37 4.25 -9.35
N VAL A 14 -2.30 5.01 -9.13
CA VAL A 14 -2.01 5.60 -7.82
C VAL A 14 -2.87 6.85 -7.67
N PRO A 15 -3.76 6.94 -6.68
CA PRO A 15 -4.52 8.15 -6.43
C PRO A 15 -3.57 9.29 -6.10
N SER A 16 -3.60 10.36 -6.89
CA SER A 16 -2.67 11.50 -6.74
C SER A 16 -3.21 12.62 -5.85
N GLY A 17 -4.52 12.64 -5.55
CA GLY A 17 -5.18 13.68 -4.78
C GLY A 17 -5.72 13.19 -3.42
N ARG A 18 -5.71 14.09 -2.41
CA ARG A 18 -6.28 13.81 -1.08
C ARG A 18 -7.75 13.40 -1.16
N PHE A 19 -8.53 14.06 -2.02
CA PHE A 19 -9.96 13.77 -2.20
C PHE A 19 -10.21 12.39 -2.81
N SER A 20 -9.45 11.99 -3.82
CA SER A 20 -9.54 10.65 -4.41
C SER A 20 -9.20 9.54 -3.40
N ARG A 21 -8.24 9.78 -2.50
CA ARG A 21 -7.88 8.86 -1.43
C ARG A 21 -8.95 8.80 -0.35
N PHE A 22 -9.52 9.95 0.01
CA PHE A 22 -10.63 10.03 0.97
C PHE A 22 -11.89 9.31 0.47
N MET A 23 -12.26 9.50 -0.80
CA MET A 23 -13.40 8.79 -1.41
C MET A 23 -13.20 7.27 -1.44
N ASN A 24 -11.97 6.81 -1.69
CA ASN A 24 -11.64 5.39 -1.58
C ASN A 24 -11.79 4.88 -0.14
N PHE A 25 -11.47 5.70 0.86
CA PHE A 25 -11.61 5.36 2.27
C PHE A 25 -13.09 5.32 2.71
N THR A 26 -13.89 6.32 2.36
CA THR A 26 -15.33 6.37 2.72
C THR A 26 -16.13 5.26 2.05
N GLY A 27 -15.85 4.94 0.79
CA GLY A 27 -16.46 3.81 0.09
C GLY A 27 -16.14 2.46 0.76
N MET A 28 -14.95 2.30 1.34
CA MET A 28 -14.58 1.13 2.12
C MET A 28 -15.35 1.04 3.44
N SER A 29 -15.36 2.14 4.21
CA SER A 29 -16.05 2.17 5.51
C SER A 29 -17.52 1.81 5.36
N ALA A 30 -18.22 2.38 4.36
CA ALA A 30 -19.59 2.05 4.05
C ALA A 30 -19.79 0.57 3.62
N GLY A 31 -18.84 0.02 2.84
CA GLY A 31 -18.90 -1.38 2.39
C GLY A 31 -18.64 -2.39 3.51
N ILE A 32 -17.73 -2.12 4.43
CA ILE A 32 -17.45 -2.98 5.59
C ILE A 32 -18.60 -2.87 6.59
N THR A 33 -19.02 -1.66 6.96
CA THR A 33 -20.12 -1.43 7.90
C THR A 33 -21.42 -2.00 7.36
N GLY A 34 -21.72 -1.80 6.08
CA GLY A 34 -22.93 -2.36 5.45
C GLY A 34 -22.95 -3.89 5.48
N ASN A 35 -21.82 -4.56 5.19
CA ASN A 35 -21.76 -6.03 5.27
C ASN A 35 -21.82 -6.56 6.71
N ILE A 36 -21.20 -5.87 7.67
CA ILE A 36 -21.27 -6.25 9.09
C ILE A 36 -22.73 -6.13 9.56
N LEU A 37 -23.41 -5.02 9.22
CA LEU A 37 -24.82 -4.82 9.57
C LEU A 37 -25.73 -5.86 8.92
N LEU A 38 -25.55 -6.16 7.63
CA LEU A 38 -26.35 -7.19 6.93
C LEU A 38 -26.06 -8.58 7.48
N SER A 39 -24.81 -8.91 7.80
CA SER A 39 -24.45 -10.20 8.39
C SER A 39 -24.94 -10.32 9.84
N ALA A 40 -24.89 -9.24 10.62
CA ALA A 40 -25.44 -9.20 11.97
C ALA A 40 -26.97 -9.36 11.95
N ALA A 41 -27.66 -8.68 11.03
CA ALA A 41 -29.11 -8.82 10.85
C ALA A 41 -29.49 -10.26 10.44
N ASN A 42 -28.82 -10.84 9.45
CA ASN A 42 -29.08 -12.23 9.03
C ASN A 42 -28.81 -13.24 10.14
N ASN A 43 -27.77 -13.03 10.94
CA ASN A 43 -27.46 -13.92 12.06
C ASN A 43 -28.44 -13.75 13.22
N PHE A 44 -28.96 -12.54 13.45
CA PHE A 44 -30.01 -12.28 14.43
C PHE A 44 -31.32 -13.00 14.04
N PHE A 45 -31.69 -12.94 12.74
CA PHE A 45 -32.90 -13.65 12.23
C PHE A 45 -32.70 -15.17 12.15
N SER A 46 -31.47 -15.68 12.06
CA SER A 46 -31.19 -17.13 11.98
C SER A 46 -30.78 -17.76 13.31
N GLY A 47 -30.78 -17.02 14.42
CA GLY A 47 -30.46 -17.54 15.76
C GLY A 47 -29.00 -17.98 15.92
N LYS A 48 -28.11 -17.61 15.01
CA LYS A 48 -26.67 -17.92 15.08
C LYS A 48 -25.93 -16.78 15.76
N HIS A 49 -25.41 -17.03 16.96
CA HIS A 49 -24.45 -16.15 17.62
C HIS A 49 -23.09 -16.27 16.93
N SER A 50 -22.87 -15.50 15.87
CA SER A 50 -21.51 -15.32 15.34
C SER A 50 -20.82 -14.18 16.11
N ASN A 51 -19.65 -14.44 16.66
CA ASN A 51 -18.83 -13.42 17.29
C ASN A 51 -18.48 -12.34 16.26
N PHE A 52 -18.51 -11.07 16.68
CA PHE A 52 -18.12 -9.92 15.83
C PHE A 52 -16.74 -10.10 15.20
N GLN A 53 -15.81 -10.77 15.89
CA GLN A 53 -14.49 -11.14 15.38
C GLN A 53 -14.57 -12.09 14.19
N ASP A 54 -15.46 -13.09 14.19
CA ASP A 54 -15.61 -14.04 13.09
C ASP A 54 -16.14 -13.37 11.81
N LEU A 55 -16.93 -12.31 11.96
CA LEU A 55 -17.41 -11.52 10.83
C LEU A 55 -16.29 -10.68 10.20
N ILE A 56 -15.39 -10.12 11.01
CA ILE A 56 -14.26 -9.32 10.52
C ILE A 56 -13.19 -10.22 9.90
N THR A 57 -12.92 -11.37 10.48
CA THR A 57 -11.89 -12.34 10.02
C THR A 57 -12.35 -13.24 8.88
N SER A 58 -13.60 -13.10 8.42
CA SER A 58 -14.04 -13.85 7.24
C SER A 58 -13.12 -13.55 6.03
N LYS A 59 -12.74 -14.58 5.27
CA LYS A 59 -11.84 -14.47 4.10
C LYS A 59 -12.25 -13.33 3.17
N LYS A 60 -13.56 -13.14 2.95
CA LYS A 60 -14.10 -12.10 2.06
C LYS A 60 -13.85 -10.68 2.59
N ASN A 61 -13.89 -10.49 3.91
CA ASN A 61 -13.63 -9.20 4.55
C ASN A 61 -12.13 -8.93 4.65
N ILE A 62 -11.32 -9.94 4.92
CA ILE A 62 -9.86 -9.86 4.87
C ILE A 62 -9.40 -9.43 3.46
N ASP A 63 -9.89 -10.07 2.39
CA ASP A 63 -9.51 -9.72 1.02
C ASP A 63 -9.93 -8.29 0.65
N ARG A 64 -11.07 -7.82 1.15
CA ARG A 64 -11.49 -6.41 0.97
C ARG A 64 -10.58 -5.46 1.72
N PHE A 65 -10.26 -5.79 2.97
CA PHE A 65 -9.38 -5.00 3.83
C PHE A 65 -7.99 -4.87 3.19
N VAL A 66 -7.39 -5.99 2.78
CA VAL A 66 -6.10 -6.01 2.09
C VAL A 66 -6.13 -5.18 0.80
N ARG A 67 -7.14 -5.34 -0.04
CA ARG A 67 -7.26 -4.54 -1.28
C ARG A 67 -7.34 -3.04 -1.03
N HIS A 68 -7.94 -2.60 0.06
CA HIS A 68 -8.02 -1.18 0.40
C HIS A 68 -6.72 -0.67 1.00
N LEU A 69 -6.11 -1.45 1.90
CA LEU A 69 -4.81 -1.11 2.46
C LEU A 69 -3.73 -1.05 1.37
N SER A 70 -3.77 -1.95 0.38
CA SER A 70 -2.84 -1.92 -0.75
C SER A 70 -2.91 -0.62 -1.58
N LYS A 71 -4.02 0.11 -1.51
CA LYS A 71 -4.13 1.45 -2.13
C LYS A 71 -3.40 2.54 -1.34
N MET A 72 -3.19 2.36 -0.05
CA MET A 72 -2.39 3.25 0.83
C MET A 72 -0.89 2.93 0.78
N ARG A 73 -0.48 2.07 -0.12
CA ARG A 73 0.88 1.60 -0.47
C ARG A 73 1.94 1.84 0.61
N GLY A 74 2.61 3.00 0.60
CA GLY A 74 3.71 3.30 1.51
C GLY A 74 3.34 3.14 2.98
N ALA A 75 2.21 3.71 3.40
CA ALA A 75 1.76 3.62 4.78
C ALA A 75 1.50 2.17 5.20
N SER A 76 0.77 1.40 4.38
CA SER A 76 0.45 0.00 4.72
C SER A 76 1.66 -0.92 4.69
N MET A 77 2.57 -0.74 3.71
CA MET A 77 3.82 -1.50 3.66
C MET A 77 4.71 -1.21 4.87
N LYS A 78 4.91 0.07 5.21
CA LYS A 78 5.78 0.47 6.32
C LYS A 78 5.23 0.01 7.67
N VAL A 79 3.93 0.24 7.93
CA VAL A 79 3.28 -0.22 9.15
C VAL A 79 3.27 -1.75 9.22
N GLY A 80 3.03 -2.44 8.09
CA GLY A 80 3.11 -3.90 8.01
C GLY A 80 4.50 -4.44 8.33
N GLN A 81 5.56 -3.78 7.87
CA GLN A 81 6.94 -4.12 8.20
C GLN A 81 7.23 -3.95 9.70
N LEU A 82 6.88 -2.80 10.27
CA LEU A 82 7.09 -2.51 11.70
C LEU A 82 6.31 -3.48 12.59
N LEU A 83 5.03 -3.74 12.28
CA LEU A 83 4.23 -4.72 13.02
C LEU A 83 4.82 -6.13 12.95
N SER A 84 5.35 -6.54 11.79
CA SER A 84 5.98 -7.85 11.66
C SER A 84 7.26 -7.97 12.47
N LEU A 85 8.03 -6.88 12.62
CA LEU A 85 9.28 -6.86 13.39
C LEU A 85 9.05 -6.80 14.89
N GLU A 86 8.12 -5.94 15.35
CA GLU A 86 7.94 -5.67 16.78
C GLU A 86 6.92 -6.58 17.46
N ALA A 87 5.99 -7.12 16.70
CA ALA A 87 4.84 -7.82 17.24
C ALA A 87 4.60 -9.20 16.62
N GLY A 88 5.52 -9.72 15.80
CA GLY A 88 5.34 -10.97 15.06
C GLY A 88 4.88 -12.13 15.93
N ASP A 89 5.49 -12.33 17.10
CA ASP A 89 5.18 -13.40 18.04
C ASP A 89 3.84 -13.18 18.80
N LEU A 90 3.32 -11.97 18.81
CA LEU A 90 2.07 -11.60 19.49
C LEU A 90 0.85 -11.61 18.56
N LEU A 91 1.07 -11.69 17.25
CA LEU A 91 0.03 -11.60 16.25
C LEU A 91 -0.63 -12.94 15.96
N SER A 92 -1.94 -12.91 15.73
CA SER A 92 -2.65 -14.10 15.26
C SER A 92 -2.23 -14.48 13.83
N ASN A 93 -2.41 -15.75 13.47
CA ASN A 93 -2.12 -16.24 12.11
C ASN A 93 -2.86 -15.44 11.03
N ASP A 94 -4.06 -14.94 11.30
CA ASP A 94 -4.82 -14.12 10.36
C ASP A 94 -4.23 -12.72 10.22
N ALA A 95 -3.76 -12.12 11.33
CA ALA A 95 -3.04 -10.85 11.29
C ALA A 95 -1.73 -10.98 10.49
N LEU A 96 -0.96 -12.04 10.72
CA LEU A 96 0.27 -12.33 9.96
C LEU A 96 -0.01 -12.51 8.46
N LYS A 97 -1.10 -13.19 8.10
CA LYS A 97 -1.54 -13.32 6.70
C LYS A 97 -1.85 -11.97 6.06
N ILE A 98 -2.58 -11.11 6.76
CA ILE A 98 -2.90 -9.76 6.28
C ILE A 98 -1.62 -8.96 6.05
N LEU A 99 -0.71 -8.97 7.02
CA LEU A 99 0.56 -8.24 6.94
C LEU A 99 1.47 -8.74 5.81
N SER A 100 1.57 -10.06 5.61
CA SER A 100 2.32 -10.62 4.50
C SER A 100 1.75 -10.20 3.15
N GLN A 101 0.43 -10.24 2.99
CA GLN A 101 -0.23 -9.79 1.76
C GLN A 101 -0.01 -8.28 1.50
N LEU A 102 -0.01 -7.46 2.54
CA LEU A 102 0.27 -6.02 2.41
C LEU A 102 1.71 -5.74 1.96
N ARG A 103 2.66 -6.51 2.48
CA ARG A 103 4.07 -6.41 2.10
C ARG A 103 4.31 -6.88 0.67
N ASP A 104 3.66 -7.97 0.26
CA ASP A 104 3.94 -8.65 -1.00
C ASP A 104 3.15 -8.07 -2.20
N GLN A 105 2.04 -7.34 -1.95
CA GLN A 105 1.22 -6.73 -3.00
C GLN A 105 1.74 -5.34 -3.43
N GLY A 106 2.96 -5.28 -3.93
CA GLY A 106 3.49 -4.10 -4.59
C GLY A 106 2.85 -3.90 -5.98
N TYR A 107 1.67 -3.26 -6.05
CA TYR A 107 1.11 -2.84 -7.33
C TYR A 107 2.04 -1.85 -8.01
N ALA A 108 2.30 -2.04 -9.30
CA ALA A 108 3.05 -1.07 -10.07
C ALA A 108 2.15 0.08 -10.56
N MET A 109 2.72 1.27 -10.67
CA MET A 109 2.10 2.42 -11.33
C MET A 109 2.01 2.13 -12.84
N PRO A 110 0.86 2.42 -13.50
CA PRO A 110 0.74 2.25 -14.94
C PRO A 110 1.77 3.09 -15.71
N THR A 111 2.20 2.60 -16.87
CA THR A 111 3.18 3.28 -17.72
C THR A 111 2.74 4.68 -18.17
N SER A 112 1.43 4.92 -18.34
CA SER A 112 0.88 6.25 -18.62
C SER A 112 1.15 7.22 -17.48
N GLN A 113 0.88 6.81 -16.24
CA GLN A 113 1.11 7.63 -15.05
C GLN A 113 2.61 7.84 -14.79
N LEU A 114 3.44 6.80 -15.02
CA LEU A 114 4.90 6.92 -14.97
C LEU A 114 5.38 8.01 -15.93
N ARG A 115 4.89 7.99 -17.18
CA ARG A 115 5.27 8.98 -18.19
C ARG A 115 4.88 10.40 -17.78
N GLU A 116 3.72 10.60 -17.17
CA GLU A 116 3.30 11.90 -16.63
C GLU A 116 4.24 12.39 -15.53
N VAL A 117 4.63 11.51 -14.59
CA VAL A 117 5.57 11.85 -13.52
C VAL A 117 6.92 12.25 -14.11
N LEU A 118 7.46 11.48 -15.04
CA LEU A 118 8.75 11.75 -15.67
C LEU A 118 8.72 13.04 -16.48
N LYS A 119 7.66 13.29 -17.27
CA LYS A 119 7.47 14.55 -18.00
C LYS A 119 7.42 15.76 -17.06
N LYS A 120 6.74 15.62 -15.93
CA LYS A 120 6.62 16.72 -14.96
C LYS A 120 7.95 17.11 -14.36
N ASN A 121 8.83 16.15 -14.09
CA ASN A 121 10.10 16.37 -13.41
C ASN A 121 11.25 16.65 -14.37
N TRP A 122 11.27 16.03 -15.56
CA TRP A 122 12.39 16.08 -16.50
C TRP A 122 12.03 16.72 -17.86
N GLY A 123 10.79 17.20 -18.01
CA GLY A 123 10.32 17.80 -19.25
C GLY A 123 9.84 16.78 -20.28
N SER A 124 9.26 17.27 -21.36
CA SER A 124 8.64 16.45 -22.41
C SER A 124 9.63 15.54 -23.16
N ASN A 125 10.89 15.94 -23.18
CA ASN A 125 11.96 15.26 -23.92
C ASN A 125 12.80 14.31 -23.04
N PHE A 126 12.31 13.93 -21.85
CA PHE A 126 13.06 13.12 -20.89
C PHE A 126 13.63 11.81 -21.48
N MET A 127 12.97 11.22 -22.47
CA MET A 127 13.47 10.02 -23.15
C MET A 127 14.83 10.22 -23.82
N GLN A 128 15.18 11.46 -24.17
CA GLN A 128 16.50 11.78 -24.77
C GLN A 128 17.66 11.67 -23.78
N LEU A 129 17.39 11.56 -22.48
CA LEU A 129 18.39 11.33 -21.44
C LEU A 129 18.95 9.92 -21.50
N PHE A 130 18.19 8.97 -22.05
CA PHE A 130 18.50 7.56 -22.04
C PHE A 130 18.80 7.04 -23.44
N LYS A 131 19.62 6.01 -23.50
CA LYS A 131 19.74 5.12 -24.66
C LYS A 131 18.60 4.12 -24.66
N GLU A 132 18.27 3.56 -23.47
CA GLU A 132 17.16 2.67 -23.24
C GLU A 132 16.51 2.98 -21.90
N PHE A 133 15.16 2.96 -21.88
CA PHE A 133 14.36 3.12 -20.68
C PHE A 133 13.32 2.01 -20.62
N ASP A 134 13.43 1.12 -19.62
CA ASP A 134 12.41 0.10 -19.41
C ASP A 134 11.21 0.68 -18.65
N PRO A 135 10.02 0.80 -19.26
CA PRO A 135 8.83 1.30 -18.59
C PRO A 135 8.27 0.33 -17.55
N TYR A 136 8.73 -0.92 -17.53
CA TYR A 136 8.33 -1.91 -16.55
C TYR A 136 9.26 -1.88 -15.35
N PRO A 137 8.72 -1.72 -14.11
CA PRO A 137 9.59 -1.62 -12.95
C PRO A 137 10.23 -2.96 -12.61
N ILE A 138 11.51 -2.93 -12.26
CA ILE A 138 12.23 -4.11 -11.75
C ILE A 138 11.92 -4.40 -10.28
N ALA A 139 11.55 -3.36 -9.50
CA ALA A 139 11.19 -3.47 -8.09
C ALA A 139 10.09 -2.48 -7.70
N ALA A 140 9.31 -2.82 -6.67
CA ALA A 140 8.46 -1.89 -5.96
C ALA A 140 9.17 -1.44 -4.67
N ALA A 141 9.07 -0.14 -4.37
CA ALA A 141 9.49 0.45 -3.10
C ALA A 141 8.25 0.90 -2.31
N SER A 142 8.41 1.23 -1.03
CA SER A 142 7.30 1.70 -0.18
C SER A 142 6.53 2.86 -0.81
N ILE A 143 7.24 3.87 -1.29
CA ILE A 143 6.65 5.10 -1.85
C ILE A 143 6.92 5.32 -3.34
N GLY A 144 7.45 4.31 -4.04
CA GLY A 144 7.83 4.43 -5.45
C GLY A 144 8.06 3.09 -6.13
N GLN A 145 8.65 3.15 -7.29
CA GLN A 145 9.06 1.97 -8.06
C GLN A 145 10.39 2.22 -8.74
N VAL A 146 11.14 1.16 -9.02
CA VAL A 146 12.49 1.22 -9.58
C VAL A 146 12.48 0.68 -11.01
N HIS A 147 13.11 1.42 -11.91
CA HIS A 147 13.24 1.09 -13.32
C HIS A 147 14.71 0.92 -13.71
N LYS A 148 14.98 -0.05 -14.58
CA LYS A 148 16.28 -0.22 -15.21
C LYS A 148 16.38 0.71 -16.42
N CYS A 149 17.48 1.44 -16.52
CA CYS A 149 17.76 2.35 -17.63
C CYS A 149 19.19 2.21 -18.09
N ILE A 150 19.44 2.54 -19.36
CA ILE A 150 20.80 2.65 -19.93
C ILE A 150 20.99 4.08 -20.37
N LEU A 151 21.99 4.75 -19.83
CA LEU A 151 22.37 6.10 -20.20
C LEU A 151 23.09 6.13 -21.57
N LYS A 152 23.24 7.31 -22.16
CA LYS A 152 23.92 7.48 -23.46
C LYS A 152 25.38 7.03 -23.47
N ASN A 153 26.02 7.06 -22.31
CA ASN A 153 27.38 6.55 -22.12
C ASN A 153 27.46 5.03 -21.92
N ASN A 154 26.34 4.30 -22.13
CA ASN A 154 26.15 2.86 -21.90
C ASN A 154 26.19 2.42 -20.43
N GLU A 155 26.16 3.34 -19.48
CA GLU A 155 26.03 3.02 -18.06
C GLU A 155 24.64 2.52 -17.72
N ILE A 156 24.54 1.41 -16.97
CA ILE A 156 23.29 0.85 -16.49
C ILE A 156 22.97 1.46 -15.13
N VAL A 157 21.81 2.09 -15.03
CA VAL A 157 21.36 2.74 -13.80
C VAL A 157 19.99 2.25 -13.35
N ALA A 158 19.73 2.31 -12.06
CA ALA A 158 18.43 2.11 -11.46
C ALA A 158 17.82 3.48 -11.13
N ILE A 159 16.63 3.73 -11.66
CA ILE A 159 15.91 4.98 -11.41
C ILE A 159 14.72 4.70 -10.50
N LYS A 160 14.73 5.29 -9.31
CA LYS A 160 13.62 5.25 -8.36
C LYS A 160 12.65 6.38 -8.67
N VAL A 161 11.42 6.04 -8.99
CA VAL A 161 10.35 7.00 -9.33
C VAL A 161 9.31 7.00 -8.24
N GLN A 162 9.14 8.14 -7.59
CA GLN A 162 8.19 8.31 -6.50
C GLN A 162 6.74 8.30 -7.03
N TYR A 163 5.83 7.69 -6.28
CA TYR A 163 4.41 7.74 -6.62
C TYR A 163 3.85 9.16 -6.53
N PRO A 164 3.02 9.58 -7.49
CA PRO A 164 2.49 10.94 -7.50
C PRO A 164 1.65 11.20 -6.23
N GLY A 165 1.89 12.36 -5.62
CA GLY A 165 1.14 12.84 -4.46
C GLY A 165 1.40 12.10 -3.14
N VAL A 166 2.34 11.12 -3.09
CA VAL A 166 2.60 10.33 -1.89
C VAL A 166 3.09 11.22 -0.74
N LYS A 167 4.03 12.13 -0.98
CA LYS A 167 4.56 13.05 0.04
C LYS A 167 3.46 13.83 0.77
N ASN A 168 2.42 14.26 0.04
CA ASN A 168 1.32 15.05 0.60
C ASN A 168 0.23 14.20 1.27
N SER A 169 0.29 12.86 1.14
CA SER A 169 -0.73 11.96 1.68
C SER A 169 -0.28 11.15 2.89
N ILE A 170 1.01 11.16 3.23
CA ILE A 170 1.57 10.35 4.32
C ILE A 170 0.75 10.49 5.61
N ASP A 171 0.53 11.73 6.08
CA ASP A 171 -0.19 11.96 7.34
C ASP A 171 -1.63 11.41 7.30
N SER A 172 -2.34 11.66 6.21
CA SER A 172 -3.72 11.16 6.07
C SER A 172 -3.77 9.65 5.90
N ASP A 173 -2.85 9.06 5.17
CA ASP A 173 -2.80 7.62 4.95
C ASP A 173 -2.47 6.88 6.26
N ILE A 174 -1.52 7.37 7.05
CA ILE A 174 -1.17 6.84 8.38
C ILE A 174 -2.35 6.95 9.34
N LYS A 175 -3.02 8.12 9.40
CA LYS A 175 -4.21 8.32 10.25
C LYS A 175 -5.34 7.37 9.89
N ASN A 176 -5.63 7.25 8.59
CA ASN A 176 -6.69 6.36 8.09
C ASN A 176 -6.37 4.89 8.36
N LEU A 177 -5.10 4.50 8.18
CA LEU A 177 -4.62 3.14 8.48
C LEU A 177 -4.76 2.83 9.97
N GLY A 178 -4.35 3.74 10.84
CA GLY A 178 -4.49 3.59 12.29
C GLY A 178 -5.94 3.42 12.72
N PHE A 179 -6.85 4.22 12.15
CA PHE A 179 -8.28 4.08 12.39
C PHE A 179 -8.79 2.69 11.96
N LEU A 180 -8.39 2.23 10.77
CA LEU A 180 -8.80 0.92 10.28
C LEU A 180 -8.29 -0.22 11.15
N ILE A 181 -7.01 -0.24 11.48
CA ILE A 181 -6.41 -1.26 12.33
C ILE A 181 -7.11 -1.31 13.69
N LYS A 182 -7.31 -0.14 14.31
CA LYS A 182 -8.02 -0.05 15.60
C LYS A 182 -9.45 -0.56 15.51
N SER A 183 -10.16 -0.25 14.43
CA SER A 183 -11.55 -0.65 14.23
C SER A 183 -11.73 -2.15 14.03
N THR A 184 -10.70 -2.87 13.58
CA THR A 184 -10.75 -4.32 13.37
C THR A 184 -10.50 -5.13 14.64
N GLY A 185 -9.86 -4.54 15.65
CA GLY A 185 -9.47 -5.26 16.86
C GLY A 185 -8.48 -6.41 16.62
N ILE A 186 -7.81 -6.43 15.46
CA ILE A 186 -6.86 -7.50 15.07
C ILE A 186 -5.61 -7.49 15.94
N LEU A 187 -5.21 -6.32 16.44
CA LEU A 187 -3.99 -6.18 17.25
C LEU A 187 -4.27 -6.46 18.72
N PRO A 188 -3.40 -7.24 19.39
CA PRO A 188 -3.44 -7.41 20.82
C PRO A 188 -3.31 -6.08 21.57
N PRO A 189 -3.99 -5.91 22.73
CA PRO A 189 -3.95 -4.67 23.52
C PRO A 189 -2.55 -4.26 24.00
N LYS A 190 -1.59 -5.19 24.01
CA LYS A 190 -0.20 -4.95 24.41
C LYS A 190 0.61 -4.18 23.39
N ILE A 191 0.13 -4.09 22.14
CA ILE A 191 0.84 -3.40 21.05
C ILE A 191 0.47 -1.93 21.09
N ASP A 192 1.48 -1.07 21.26
CA ASP A 192 1.32 0.37 21.15
C ASP A 192 1.26 0.79 19.67
N LEU A 193 0.04 0.69 19.11
CA LEU A 193 -0.21 1.08 17.73
C LEU A 193 0.13 2.56 17.46
N TYR A 194 -0.07 3.44 18.44
CA TYR A 194 0.19 4.87 18.25
C TYR A 194 1.67 5.14 18.00
N SER A 195 2.54 4.64 18.86
CA SER A 195 3.99 4.78 18.68
C SER A 195 4.47 4.18 17.36
N LEU A 196 3.95 3.02 16.97
CA LEU A 196 4.26 2.40 15.67
C LEU A 196 3.86 3.27 14.47
N LEU A 197 2.70 3.90 14.53
CA LEU A 197 2.21 4.79 13.47
C LEU A 197 3.06 6.07 13.37
N GLU A 198 3.50 6.65 14.48
CA GLU A 198 4.38 7.82 14.47
C GLU A 198 5.78 7.47 13.91
N ILE A 199 6.34 6.32 14.26
CA ILE A 199 7.60 5.83 13.68
C ILE A 199 7.44 5.64 12.16
N ALA A 200 6.37 4.96 11.72
CA ALA A 200 6.10 4.74 10.30
C ALA A 200 5.97 6.07 9.54
N LYS A 201 5.30 7.04 10.14
CA LYS A 201 5.10 8.38 9.58
C LYS A 201 6.42 9.12 9.41
N SER A 202 7.28 9.15 10.44
CA SER A 202 8.60 9.77 10.38
C SER A 202 9.45 9.15 9.27
N GLN A 203 9.56 7.83 9.25
CA GLN A 203 10.34 7.12 8.24
C GLN A 203 9.81 7.35 6.81
N LEU A 204 8.50 7.43 6.61
CA LEU A 204 7.94 7.74 5.29
C LEU A 204 8.20 9.17 4.84
N HIS A 205 8.22 10.14 5.76
CA HIS A 205 8.60 11.51 5.44
C HIS A 205 10.08 11.60 5.04
N GLU A 206 10.96 10.87 5.73
CA GLU A 206 12.38 10.76 5.39
C GLU A 206 12.56 10.12 4.00
N GLU A 207 11.96 8.95 3.75
CA GLU A 207 11.98 8.28 2.44
C GLU A 207 11.38 9.14 1.30
N ALA A 208 10.43 10.04 1.62
CA ALA A 208 9.81 10.92 0.62
C ALA A 208 10.69 12.12 0.27
N ASN A 209 11.77 12.33 0.98
CA ASN A 209 12.70 13.42 0.73
C ASN A 209 13.93 12.94 -0.04
N TYR A 210 13.81 12.82 -1.37
CA TYR A 210 14.88 12.35 -2.26
C TYR A 210 16.08 13.31 -2.34
N GLU A 211 16.03 14.47 -1.71
CA GLU A 211 17.19 15.36 -1.58
C GLU A 211 18.13 14.91 -0.45
N LEU A 212 17.62 14.11 0.49
CA LEU A 212 18.39 13.55 1.61
C LEU A 212 18.86 12.11 1.34
N GLU A 213 18.32 11.43 0.36
CA GLU A 213 18.62 10.05 -0.02
C GLU A 213 19.77 10.01 -1.04
#